data_9a1a12d6fdb7c24c9a4018204ef53931
#
_entry.id   9a1a12d6fdb7c24c9a4018204ef53931
#
_cell.length_a   1.000
_cell.length_b   1.000
_cell.length_c   1.000
_cell.angle_alpha   90.00
_cell.angle_beta   90.00
_cell.angle_gamma   90.00
#
_symmetry.space_group_name_H-M   'P 1'
#
loop_
_entity.id
_entity.type
_entity.pdbx_description
1 polymer ?
#
loop_
_entity_poly.entity_id
_entity_poly.type
_entity_poly.pdbx_seq_one_letter_code
_entity_poly.pdbx_strand_id
1 'polypeptide(L)'
;MKRHSFRLAAAALGLLLVLPTGLPASAASSFDAGYYATHYPDVAAACGTDEGALLQHYIQFGASEGRKPSAWGRAGDTDLKLTDAQIAAIWSPVPIKELANYKSLKRKMTDDEFAQAYEQARRIVTPLAFKSREEQLAGIANALREMVDDGTVAYSTDVPHYNDAYGYLVLHVASCAGCTRTTGLCLNMLGIPYEHVNENQYTHQWCRVDMGGGVYWICDAYGLYCGPEFAPYQHPNFPNA
;
A
#
# COMPACT_ATOMS: atom_id res chain seq x y z
N MET A 1 70.40 16.64 22.76
CA MET A 1 68.91 16.87 22.58
C MET A 1 68.67 17.27 21.14
N LYS A 2 68.23 16.33 20.28
CA LYS A 2 67.95 16.60 18.85
C LYS A 2 66.41 16.56 18.73
N ARG A 3 65.78 17.70 18.38
CA ARG A 3 64.34 17.82 18.11
C ARG A 3 64.10 17.38 16.65
N HIS A 4 63.36 16.31 16.46
CA HIS A 4 62.85 15.91 15.15
C HIS A 4 61.50 16.58 14.91
N SER A 5 61.48 17.48 13.89
CA SER A 5 60.26 18.11 13.40
C SER A 5 59.55 17.17 12.43
N PHE A 6 58.37 16.69 12.80
CA PHE A 6 57.47 15.97 11.88
C PHE A 6 56.74 16.99 10.99
N ARG A 7 56.97 16.94 9.69
CA ARG A 7 56.17 17.65 8.70
C ARG A 7 54.92 16.80 8.40
N LEU A 8 53.74 17.31 8.76
CA LEU A 8 52.48 16.77 8.27
C LEU A 8 52.30 17.19 6.81
N ALA A 9 52.21 16.20 5.92
CA ALA A 9 51.72 16.39 4.57
C ALA A 9 50.18 16.35 4.61
N ALA A 10 49.56 17.48 4.31
CA ALA A 10 48.13 17.56 4.14
C ALA A 10 47.75 17.00 2.76
N ALA A 11 47.20 15.78 2.73
CA ALA A 11 46.59 15.24 1.52
C ALA A 11 45.20 15.88 1.39
N ALA A 12 45.03 16.75 0.41
CA ALA A 12 43.73 17.30 0.02
C ALA A 12 42.93 16.18 -0.65
N LEU A 13 42.00 15.58 0.09
CA LEU A 13 41.01 14.65 -0.45
C LEU A 13 39.90 15.46 -1.14
N GLY A 14 39.96 15.56 -2.46
CA GLY A 14 38.91 16.17 -3.28
C GLY A 14 37.63 15.35 -3.16
N LEU A 15 36.69 15.84 -2.38
CA LEU A 15 35.31 15.28 -2.30
C LEU A 15 34.60 15.63 -3.61
N LEU A 16 34.56 14.68 -4.57
CA LEU A 16 33.69 14.79 -5.73
C LEU A 16 32.26 14.65 -5.23
N LEU A 17 31.56 15.79 -5.09
CA LEU A 17 30.11 15.82 -4.91
C LEU A 17 29.47 15.33 -6.23
N VAL A 18 29.17 14.04 -6.31
CA VAL A 18 28.22 13.51 -7.30
C VAL A 18 26.84 14.01 -6.87
N LEU A 19 26.40 15.12 -7.46
CA LEU A 19 25.01 15.53 -7.35
C LEU A 19 24.17 14.44 -8.03
N PRO A 20 23.18 13.84 -7.34
CA PRO A 20 22.26 12.96 -8.02
C PRO A 20 21.49 13.81 -9.03
N THR A 21 21.74 13.60 -10.32
CA THR A 21 20.88 14.08 -11.39
C THR A 21 19.61 13.21 -11.41
N GLY A 22 18.87 13.22 -10.32
CA GLY A 22 17.50 12.76 -10.30
C GLY A 22 16.69 13.72 -11.16
N LEU A 23 16.26 13.27 -12.34
CA LEU A 23 15.17 13.94 -13.03
C LEU A 23 14.06 14.13 -11.99
N PRO A 24 13.44 15.33 -11.87
CA PRO A 24 12.34 15.51 -10.96
C PRO A 24 11.30 14.45 -11.30
N ALA A 25 10.91 13.65 -10.30
CA ALA A 25 9.80 12.73 -10.47
C ALA A 25 8.65 13.58 -11.02
N SER A 26 8.22 13.28 -12.24
CA SER A 26 7.14 14.04 -12.88
C SER A 26 5.91 13.89 -11.98
N ALA A 27 5.34 15.01 -11.56
CA ALA A 27 4.14 14.97 -10.73
C ALA A 27 3.04 14.19 -11.47
N ALA A 28 2.38 13.30 -10.73
CA ALA A 28 1.25 12.51 -11.25
C ALA A 28 0.18 13.44 -11.85
N SER A 29 -0.36 13.08 -13.00
CA SER A 29 -1.38 13.87 -13.69
C SER A 29 -2.74 13.71 -13.00
N SER A 30 -3.55 14.78 -12.93
CA SER A 30 -4.97 14.67 -12.57
C SER A 30 -5.80 14.24 -13.78
N PHE A 31 -6.93 13.57 -13.53
CA PHE A 31 -7.94 13.34 -14.57
C PHE A 31 -8.96 14.48 -14.58
N ASP A 32 -9.25 15.01 -15.78
CA ASP A 32 -10.25 16.05 -16.03
C ASP A 32 -11.25 15.53 -17.06
N ALA A 33 -12.45 15.17 -16.61
CA ALA A 33 -13.50 14.61 -17.43
C ALA A 33 -14.00 15.61 -18.50
N GLY A 34 -14.08 16.90 -18.16
CA GLY A 34 -14.49 17.95 -19.11
C GLY A 34 -13.50 18.12 -20.24
N TYR A 35 -12.21 18.16 -19.91
CA TYR A 35 -11.13 18.16 -20.90
C TYR A 35 -11.21 16.90 -21.76
N TYR A 36 -11.33 15.73 -21.14
CA TYR A 36 -11.30 14.44 -21.85
C TYR A 36 -12.46 14.29 -22.82
N ALA A 37 -13.68 14.62 -22.41
CA ALA A 37 -14.86 14.58 -23.27
C ALA A 37 -14.75 15.56 -24.46
N THR A 38 -14.19 16.74 -24.22
CA THR A 38 -14.07 17.78 -25.26
C THR A 38 -12.98 17.45 -26.28
N HIS A 39 -11.85 16.91 -25.85
CA HIS A 39 -10.72 16.60 -26.71
C HIS A 39 -10.85 15.24 -27.43
N TYR A 40 -11.66 14.34 -26.90
CA TYR A 40 -11.90 13.02 -27.48
C TYR A 40 -13.40 12.79 -27.71
N PRO A 41 -14.00 13.47 -28.72
CA PRO A 41 -15.43 13.39 -28.98
C PRO A 41 -15.91 11.99 -29.35
N ASP A 42 -15.04 11.13 -29.87
CA ASP A 42 -15.29 9.71 -30.11
C ASP A 42 -15.59 8.98 -28.80
N VAL A 43 -14.85 9.28 -27.74
CA VAL A 43 -15.09 8.71 -26.40
C VAL A 43 -16.38 9.25 -25.80
N ALA A 44 -16.59 10.57 -25.88
CA ALA A 44 -17.82 11.18 -25.39
C ALA A 44 -19.07 10.64 -26.09
N ALA A 45 -18.97 10.34 -27.38
CA ALA A 45 -20.07 9.71 -28.13
C ALA A 45 -20.34 8.26 -27.69
N ALA A 46 -19.31 7.51 -27.30
CA ALA A 46 -19.43 6.11 -26.87
C ALA A 46 -19.79 5.96 -25.39
N CYS A 47 -19.22 6.77 -24.49
CA CYS A 47 -19.31 6.65 -23.05
C CYS A 47 -20.22 7.71 -22.39
N GLY A 48 -20.67 8.73 -23.15
CA GLY A 48 -21.35 9.90 -22.58
C GLY A 48 -20.37 10.87 -21.92
N THR A 49 -20.91 11.70 -21.01
CA THR A 49 -20.14 12.74 -20.29
C THR A 49 -20.02 12.45 -18.78
N ASP A 50 -20.40 11.24 -18.36
CA ASP A 50 -20.24 10.81 -16.98
C ASP A 50 -18.76 10.67 -16.61
N GLU A 51 -18.33 11.29 -15.52
CA GLU A 51 -16.93 11.32 -15.10
C GLU A 51 -16.37 9.92 -14.84
N GLY A 52 -17.15 9.04 -14.21
CA GLY A 52 -16.74 7.66 -13.93
C GLY A 52 -16.54 6.87 -15.21
N ALA A 53 -17.48 6.96 -16.18
CA ALA A 53 -17.39 6.26 -17.45
C ALA A 53 -16.17 6.76 -18.28
N LEU A 54 -15.94 8.07 -18.32
CA LEU A 54 -14.79 8.67 -19.01
C LEU A 54 -13.46 8.28 -18.35
N LEU A 55 -13.38 8.30 -17.04
CA LEU A 55 -12.20 7.87 -16.29
C LEU A 55 -11.93 6.38 -16.47
N GLN A 56 -12.97 5.54 -16.43
CA GLN A 56 -12.84 4.10 -16.69
C GLN A 56 -12.32 3.83 -18.09
N HIS A 57 -12.84 4.55 -19.10
CA HIS A 57 -12.30 4.48 -20.46
C HIS A 57 -10.82 4.85 -20.52
N TYR A 58 -10.43 5.95 -19.85
CA TYR A 58 -9.03 6.37 -19.83
C TYR A 58 -8.10 5.30 -19.25
N ILE A 59 -8.47 4.72 -18.12
CA ILE A 59 -7.66 3.69 -17.45
C ILE A 59 -7.57 2.42 -18.29
N GLN A 60 -8.68 1.99 -18.92
CA GLN A 60 -8.72 0.75 -19.68
C GLN A 60 -8.08 0.85 -21.07
N PHE A 61 -8.22 1.98 -21.72
CA PHE A 61 -7.86 2.16 -23.14
C PHE A 61 -7.06 3.43 -23.39
N GLY A 62 -7.54 4.57 -22.90
CA GLY A 62 -7.03 5.89 -23.25
C GLY A 62 -5.55 6.08 -22.98
N ALA A 63 -5.03 5.56 -21.87
CA ALA A 63 -3.61 5.62 -21.56
C ALA A 63 -2.77 4.84 -22.59
N SER A 64 -3.17 3.62 -22.93
CA SER A 64 -2.48 2.81 -23.96
C SER A 64 -2.59 3.38 -25.36
N GLU A 65 -3.65 4.15 -25.65
CA GLU A 65 -3.84 4.89 -26.89
C GLU A 65 -3.05 6.20 -26.93
N GLY A 66 -2.30 6.53 -25.88
CA GLY A 66 -1.50 7.74 -25.77
C GLY A 66 -2.35 9.02 -25.58
N ARG A 67 -3.61 8.90 -25.11
CA ARG A 67 -4.45 10.06 -24.81
C ARG A 67 -3.94 10.78 -23.57
N LYS A 68 -4.30 12.07 -23.43
CA LYS A 68 -3.98 12.86 -22.23
C LYS A 68 -5.15 12.81 -21.26
N PRO A 69 -4.89 12.66 -19.94
CA PRO A 69 -5.95 12.64 -18.92
C PRO A 69 -6.50 14.03 -18.61
N SER A 70 -5.74 15.09 -18.88
CA SER A 70 -6.09 16.49 -18.68
C SER A 70 -5.26 17.41 -19.57
N ALA A 71 -5.58 18.71 -19.60
CA ALA A 71 -4.84 19.72 -20.37
C ALA A 71 -3.34 19.73 -20.06
N TRP A 72 -2.99 19.52 -18.79
CA TRP A 72 -1.62 19.53 -18.28
C TRP A 72 -1.03 18.12 -18.08
N GLY A 73 -1.84 17.07 -18.30
CA GLY A 73 -1.41 15.69 -18.19
C GLY A 73 -0.51 15.26 -19.34
N ARG A 74 0.29 14.24 -19.08
CA ARG A 74 1.12 13.60 -20.11
C ARG A 74 0.28 12.63 -20.95
N ALA A 75 0.64 12.50 -22.21
CA ALA A 75 0.03 11.48 -23.06
C ALA A 75 0.39 10.07 -22.54
N GLY A 76 -0.62 9.22 -22.41
CA GLY A 76 -0.43 7.86 -21.93
C GLY A 76 -0.04 7.73 -20.44
N ASP A 77 -0.29 8.75 -19.62
CA ASP A 77 0.06 8.74 -18.21
C ASP A 77 -0.79 7.73 -17.44
N THR A 78 -0.17 6.73 -16.86
CA THR A 78 -0.80 5.71 -16.01
C THR A 78 -0.72 6.03 -14.53
N ASP A 79 0.15 6.98 -14.11
CA ASP A 79 0.25 7.44 -12.74
C ASP A 79 -0.67 8.63 -12.52
N LEU A 80 -1.95 8.36 -12.25
CA LEU A 80 -2.94 9.39 -12.00
C LEU A 80 -3.09 9.71 -10.53
N LYS A 81 -3.14 11.01 -10.20
CA LYS A 81 -3.60 11.50 -8.92
C LYS A 81 -5.12 11.62 -8.95
N LEU A 82 -5.82 10.57 -8.54
CA LEU A 82 -7.27 10.54 -8.46
C LEU A 82 -7.76 11.01 -7.08
N THR A 83 -8.93 11.63 -7.06
CA THR A 83 -9.65 11.92 -5.81
C THR A 83 -10.37 10.65 -5.32
N ASP A 84 -10.68 10.59 -4.01
CA ASP A 84 -11.46 9.48 -3.45
C ASP A 84 -12.82 9.32 -4.13
N ALA A 85 -13.47 10.42 -4.54
CA ALA A 85 -14.72 10.40 -5.28
C ALA A 85 -14.56 9.76 -6.67
N GLN A 86 -13.50 10.09 -7.40
CA GLN A 86 -13.18 9.50 -8.70
C GLN A 86 -12.89 7.99 -8.56
N ILE A 87 -12.13 7.62 -7.54
CA ILE A 87 -11.87 6.20 -7.25
C ILE A 87 -13.18 5.47 -6.94
N ALA A 88 -14.01 6.02 -6.04
CA ALA A 88 -15.28 5.40 -5.64
C ALA A 88 -16.30 5.27 -6.80
N ALA A 89 -16.21 6.12 -7.82
CA ALA A 89 -17.07 6.03 -9.00
C ALA A 89 -16.77 4.80 -9.89
N ILE A 90 -15.55 4.27 -9.84
CA ILE A 90 -15.08 3.22 -10.76
C ILE A 90 -14.55 1.97 -10.05
N TRP A 91 -14.40 2.00 -8.72
CA TRP A 91 -13.87 0.89 -7.95
C TRP A 91 -14.58 0.75 -6.60
N SER A 92 -14.75 -0.48 -6.17
CA SER A 92 -15.22 -0.83 -4.84
C SER A 92 -14.34 -1.94 -4.26
N PRO A 93 -14.05 -1.93 -2.96
CA PRO A 93 -13.33 -3.02 -2.33
C PRO A 93 -14.15 -4.32 -2.37
N VAL A 94 -13.47 -5.46 -2.32
CA VAL A 94 -14.12 -6.77 -2.27
C VAL A 94 -15.10 -6.81 -1.08
N PRO A 95 -16.40 -7.15 -1.30
CA PRO A 95 -17.40 -7.18 -0.24
C PRO A 95 -17.04 -8.11 0.91
N ILE A 96 -17.45 -7.77 2.14
CA ILE A 96 -17.12 -8.51 3.37
C ILE A 96 -17.27 -10.02 3.22
N LYS A 97 -18.41 -10.49 2.66
CA LYS A 97 -18.71 -11.93 2.55
C LYS A 97 -17.91 -12.66 1.46
N GLU A 98 -17.24 -11.89 0.59
CA GLU A 98 -16.43 -12.39 -0.54
C GLU A 98 -14.92 -12.35 -0.26
N LEU A 99 -14.50 -11.82 0.91
CA LEU A 99 -13.10 -11.80 1.32
C LEU A 99 -12.52 -13.20 1.37
N ALA A 100 -11.38 -13.44 0.71
CA ALA A 100 -10.76 -14.76 0.59
C ALA A 100 -10.49 -15.42 1.94
N ASN A 101 -10.04 -14.63 2.92
CA ASN A 101 -9.72 -15.09 4.28
C ASN A 101 -10.82 -14.76 5.31
N TYR A 102 -12.08 -14.60 4.88
CA TYR A 102 -13.18 -14.10 5.72
C TYR A 102 -13.24 -14.73 7.12
N LYS A 103 -13.18 -16.08 7.21
CA LYS A 103 -13.28 -16.80 8.50
C LYS A 103 -12.12 -16.47 9.44
N SER A 104 -10.89 -16.42 8.92
CA SER A 104 -9.70 -16.10 9.67
C SER A 104 -9.69 -14.63 10.10
N LEU A 105 -10.16 -13.74 9.24
CA LEU A 105 -10.25 -12.31 9.51
C LEU A 105 -11.34 -12.00 10.54
N LYS A 106 -12.55 -12.55 10.35
CA LYS A 106 -13.68 -12.26 11.23
C LYS A 106 -13.49 -12.80 12.65
N ARG A 107 -12.94 -14.01 12.80
CA ARG A 107 -12.71 -14.64 14.10
C ARG A 107 -13.95 -14.57 15.03
N LYS A 108 -13.76 -13.92 16.19
CA LYS A 108 -14.78 -13.75 17.23
C LYS A 108 -15.50 -12.40 17.18
N MET A 109 -15.15 -11.51 16.24
CA MET A 109 -15.83 -10.24 16.05
C MET A 109 -17.32 -10.50 15.72
N THR A 110 -18.18 -9.66 16.22
CA THR A 110 -19.57 -9.56 15.74
C THR A 110 -19.59 -9.06 14.29
N ASP A 111 -20.73 -9.10 13.63
CA ASP A 111 -20.85 -8.55 12.28
C ASP A 111 -20.67 -7.04 12.27
N ASP A 112 -21.16 -6.35 13.30
CA ASP A 112 -21.03 -4.89 13.45
C ASP A 112 -19.57 -4.48 13.71
N GLU A 113 -18.84 -5.18 14.57
CA GLU A 113 -17.41 -4.93 14.83
C GLU A 113 -16.59 -5.14 13.57
N PHE A 114 -16.87 -6.20 12.81
CA PHE A 114 -16.16 -6.45 11.57
C PHE A 114 -16.50 -5.40 10.50
N ALA A 115 -17.76 -4.96 10.42
CA ALA A 115 -18.15 -3.88 9.51
C ALA A 115 -17.47 -2.56 9.85
N GLN A 116 -17.34 -2.21 11.14
CA GLN A 116 -16.58 -1.02 11.56
C GLN A 116 -15.10 -1.12 11.18
N ALA A 117 -14.45 -2.25 11.45
CA ALA A 117 -13.06 -2.48 11.04
C ALA A 117 -12.89 -2.39 9.53
N TYR A 118 -13.82 -2.95 8.76
CA TYR A 118 -13.83 -2.89 7.30
C TYR A 118 -13.94 -1.45 6.79
N GLU A 119 -14.80 -0.61 7.37
CA GLU A 119 -14.94 0.80 6.98
C GLU A 119 -13.69 1.63 7.29
N GLN A 120 -12.96 1.34 8.38
CA GLN A 120 -11.68 1.98 8.63
C GLN A 120 -10.62 1.50 7.64
N ALA A 121 -10.54 0.19 7.37
CA ALA A 121 -9.63 -0.37 6.37
C ALA A 121 -9.90 0.19 4.96
N ARG A 122 -11.16 0.48 4.61
CA ARG A 122 -11.55 1.08 3.33
C ARG A 122 -10.85 2.41 3.09
N ARG A 123 -10.65 3.23 4.12
CA ARG A 123 -9.92 4.51 4.01
C ARG A 123 -8.45 4.31 3.66
N ILE A 124 -7.85 3.20 4.11
CA ILE A 124 -6.46 2.85 3.79
C ILE A 124 -6.34 2.36 2.35
N VAL A 125 -7.25 1.49 1.91
CA VAL A 125 -7.13 0.82 0.62
C VAL A 125 -7.63 1.64 -0.57
N THR A 126 -8.57 2.57 -0.36
CA THR A 126 -9.15 3.39 -1.44
C THR A 126 -8.06 4.11 -2.25
N PRO A 127 -7.12 4.86 -1.67
CA PRO A 127 -6.08 5.54 -2.44
C PRO A 127 -5.09 4.59 -3.12
N LEU A 128 -5.11 3.30 -2.79
CA LEU A 128 -4.23 2.28 -3.32
C LEU A 128 -4.86 1.46 -4.46
N ALA A 129 -6.16 1.65 -4.75
CA ALA A 129 -6.95 0.80 -5.64
C ALA A 129 -6.33 0.59 -7.04
N PHE A 130 -5.69 1.62 -7.59
CA PHE A 130 -5.10 1.60 -8.95
C PHE A 130 -3.57 1.69 -8.94
N LYS A 131 -2.95 1.45 -7.79
CA LYS A 131 -1.49 1.39 -7.67
C LYS A 131 -0.97 0.01 -8.06
N SER A 132 0.33 -0.09 -8.39
CA SER A 132 0.96 -1.38 -8.62
C SER A 132 0.86 -2.27 -7.37
N ARG A 133 1.02 -3.59 -7.56
CA ARG A 133 0.96 -4.53 -6.45
C ARG A 133 1.98 -4.19 -5.36
N GLU A 134 3.19 -3.84 -5.73
CA GLU A 134 4.25 -3.43 -4.81
C GLU A 134 3.87 -2.17 -4.03
N GLU A 135 3.32 -1.17 -4.72
CA GLU A 135 2.84 0.07 -4.07
C GLU A 135 1.64 -0.18 -3.16
N GLN A 136 0.75 -1.11 -3.53
CA GLN A 136 -0.38 -1.52 -2.68
C GLN A 136 0.11 -2.12 -1.35
N LEU A 137 1.04 -3.08 -1.43
CA LEU A 137 1.62 -3.71 -0.24
C LEU A 137 2.37 -2.68 0.63
N ALA A 138 3.23 -1.89 0.02
CA ALA A 138 3.99 -0.85 0.72
C ALA A 138 3.07 0.21 1.34
N GLY A 139 2.04 0.65 0.62
CA GLY A 139 1.05 1.62 1.10
C GLY A 139 0.27 1.11 2.32
N ILE A 140 -0.17 -0.15 2.30
CA ILE A 140 -0.81 -0.78 3.45
C ILE A 140 0.15 -0.85 4.64
N ALA A 141 1.37 -1.37 4.43
CA ALA A 141 2.36 -1.52 5.50
C ALA A 141 2.71 -0.17 6.13
N ASN A 142 2.91 0.87 5.32
CA ASN A 142 3.23 2.21 5.80
C ASN A 142 2.07 2.84 6.58
N ALA A 143 0.84 2.78 6.06
CA ALA A 143 -0.32 3.36 6.74
C ALA A 143 -0.57 2.71 8.10
N LEU A 144 -0.46 1.38 8.18
CA LEU A 144 -0.60 0.68 9.47
C LEU A 144 0.59 0.93 10.39
N ARG A 145 1.80 1.02 9.86
CA ARG A 145 2.98 1.33 10.67
C ARG A 145 2.92 2.74 11.27
N GLU A 146 2.47 3.72 10.51
CA GLU A 146 2.31 5.10 10.99
C GLU A 146 1.42 5.16 12.23
N MET A 147 0.33 4.39 12.29
CA MET A 147 -0.55 4.31 13.47
C MET A 147 0.15 3.74 14.72
N VAL A 148 1.20 2.95 14.56
CA VAL A 148 2.03 2.47 15.68
C VAL A 148 3.07 3.52 16.07
N ASP A 149 3.72 4.13 15.10
CA ASP A 149 4.82 5.09 15.31
C ASP A 149 4.35 6.42 15.91
N ASP A 150 3.13 6.87 15.56
CA ASP A 150 2.51 8.07 16.13
C ASP A 150 1.81 7.82 17.48
N GLY A 151 1.78 6.57 17.94
CA GLY A 151 1.17 6.18 19.20
C GLY A 151 -0.35 6.02 19.17
N THR A 152 -0.97 6.08 17.97
CA THR A 152 -2.41 5.81 17.83
C THR A 152 -2.74 4.38 18.27
N VAL A 153 -1.93 3.38 17.87
CA VAL A 153 -2.14 1.98 18.26
C VAL A 153 -1.12 1.55 19.32
N ALA A 154 -1.65 1.16 20.49
CA ALA A 154 -0.85 0.62 21.59
C ALA A 154 -0.68 -0.90 21.49
N TYR A 155 0.50 -1.43 21.86
CA TYR A 155 0.71 -2.87 21.95
C TYR A 155 0.06 -3.47 23.19
N SER A 156 -0.69 -4.56 23.01
CA SER A 156 -1.21 -5.38 24.12
C SER A 156 -1.46 -6.81 23.65
N THR A 157 -1.49 -7.75 24.60
CA THR A 157 -1.84 -9.17 24.39
C THR A 157 -2.90 -9.68 25.37
N ASP A 158 -3.36 -8.84 26.29
CA ASP A 158 -4.19 -9.20 27.44
C ASP A 158 -5.54 -8.46 27.50
N VAL A 159 -5.90 -7.71 26.46
CA VAL A 159 -7.18 -7.04 26.33
C VAL A 159 -8.04 -7.69 25.23
N PRO A 160 -9.37 -7.52 25.24
CA PRO A 160 -10.22 -7.97 24.13
C PRO A 160 -9.76 -7.39 22.79
N HIS A 161 -9.92 -8.16 21.73
CA HIS A 161 -9.61 -7.76 20.34
C HIS A 161 -8.13 -7.45 20.05
N TYR A 162 -7.18 -7.73 20.95
CA TYR A 162 -5.75 -7.49 20.72
C TYR A 162 -5.21 -8.18 19.47
N ASN A 163 -5.90 -9.17 18.94
CA ASN A 163 -5.44 -10.03 17.84
C ASN A 163 -6.37 -10.04 16.62
N ASP A 164 -7.16 -8.99 16.44
CA ASP A 164 -8.03 -8.81 15.27
C ASP A 164 -8.05 -7.36 14.75
N ALA A 165 -8.70 -7.15 13.61
CA ALA A 165 -8.72 -5.86 12.93
C ALA A 165 -9.58 -4.80 13.66
N TYR A 166 -10.57 -5.20 14.45
CA TYR A 166 -11.38 -4.27 15.23
C TYR A 166 -10.55 -3.65 16.36
N GLY A 167 -9.75 -4.48 17.05
CA GLY A 167 -8.80 -3.99 18.04
C GLY A 167 -7.83 -2.98 17.43
N TYR A 168 -7.26 -3.28 16.26
CA TYR A 168 -6.30 -2.40 15.62
C TYR A 168 -6.91 -1.09 15.14
N LEU A 169 -7.97 -1.15 14.34
CA LEU A 169 -8.51 0.00 13.60
C LEU A 169 -9.54 0.81 14.37
N VAL A 170 -10.19 0.25 15.40
CA VAL A 170 -11.30 0.89 16.11
C VAL A 170 -10.96 1.12 17.59
N LEU A 171 -10.40 0.12 18.26
CA LEU A 171 -10.02 0.23 19.68
C LEU A 171 -8.59 0.73 19.88
N HIS A 172 -7.80 0.78 18.81
CA HIS A 172 -6.41 1.25 18.79
C HIS A 172 -5.50 0.47 19.73
N VAL A 173 -5.70 -0.83 19.80
CA VAL A 173 -4.89 -1.76 20.58
C VAL A 173 -4.69 -3.06 19.83
N ALA A 174 -3.46 -3.54 19.73
CA ALA A 174 -3.18 -4.79 19.05
C ALA A 174 -1.83 -5.41 19.43
N SER A 175 -1.69 -6.70 19.12
CA SER A 175 -0.42 -7.39 19.00
C SER A 175 0.02 -7.52 17.55
N CYS A 176 1.15 -8.18 17.28
CA CYS A 176 1.56 -8.54 15.94
C CYS A 176 0.46 -9.32 15.19
N ALA A 177 -0.25 -10.22 15.86
CA ALA A 177 -1.37 -10.97 15.28
C ALA A 177 -2.55 -10.08 14.86
N GLY A 178 -2.85 -9.03 15.62
CA GLY A 178 -3.87 -8.03 15.26
C GLY A 178 -3.45 -7.22 14.04
N CYS A 179 -2.20 -6.76 14.04
CA CYS A 179 -1.62 -6.04 12.89
C CYS A 179 -1.64 -6.89 11.61
N THR A 180 -1.20 -8.16 11.70
CA THR A 180 -1.20 -9.09 10.55
C THR A 180 -2.60 -9.30 9.99
N ARG A 181 -3.62 -9.47 10.84
CA ARG A 181 -5.01 -9.61 10.36
C ARG A 181 -5.56 -8.32 9.77
N THR A 182 -5.15 -7.17 10.28
CA THR A 182 -5.50 -5.88 9.71
C THR A 182 -4.87 -5.69 8.33
N THR A 183 -3.58 -6.02 8.20
CA THR A 183 -2.88 -6.07 6.91
C THR A 183 -3.61 -7.00 5.94
N GLY A 184 -3.95 -8.23 6.39
CA GLY A 184 -4.68 -9.20 5.59
C GLY A 184 -6.08 -8.73 5.18
N LEU A 185 -6.80 -8.00 6.04
CA LEU A 185 -8.07 -7.38 5.67
C LEU A 185 -7.88 -6.38 4.53
N CYS A 186 -6.92 -5.47 4.63
CA CYS A 186 -6.60 -4.52 3.57
C CYS A 186 -6.21 -5.21 2.25
N LEU A 187 -5.38 -6.24 2.31
CA LEU A 187 -5.00 -7.05 1.14
C LEU A 187 -6.23 -7.67 0.47
N ASN A 188 -7.08 -8.36 1.24
CA ASN A 188 -8.28 -9.01 0.70
C ASN A 188 -9.28 -8.00 0.13
N MET A 189 -9.39 -6.80 0.69
CA MET A 189 -10.24 -5.73 0.15
C MET A 189 -9.77 -5.25 -1.23
N LEU A 190 -8.47 -5.32 -1.51
CA LEU A 190 -7.89 -5.05 -2.83
C LEU A 190 -7.92 -6.28 -3.76
N GLY A 191 -8.53 -7.39 -3.34
CA GLY A 191 -8.54 -8.64 -4.09
C GLY A 191 -7.20 -9.37 -4.09
N ILE A 192 -6.34 -9.10 -3.12
CA ILE A 192 -5.02 -9.71 -2.97
C ILE A 192 -5.12 -10.89 -1.99
N PRO A 193 -5.01 -12.14 -2.45
CA PRO A 193 -4.89 -13.29 -1.57
C PRO A 193 -3.58 -13.24 -0.80
N TYR A 194 -3.58 -13.74 0.43
CA TYR A 194 -2.37 -13.85 1.23
C TYR A 194 -2.38 -15.12 2.09
N GLU A 195 -1.22 -15.53 2.53
CA GLU A 195 -1.01 -16.55 3.56
C GLU A 195 -0.67 -15.87 4.89
N HIS A 196 -1.36 -16.26 5.96
CA HIS A 196 -1.05 -15.79 7.31
C HIS A 196 0.02 -16.71 7.91
N VAL A 197 1.28 -16.30 7.86
CA VAL A 197 2.38 -17.09 8.40
C VAL A 197 2.35 -17.10 9.93
N ASN A 198 2.59 -18.25 10.51
CA ASN A 198 2.54 -18.52 11.97
C ASN A 198 1.19 -18.20 12.62
N GLU A 199 0.08 -18.30 11.89
CA GLU A 199 -1.25 -18.02 12.43
C GLU A 199 -1.52 -18.87 13.70
N ASN A 200 -1.99 -18.19 14.75
CA ASN A 200 -2.28 -18.76 16.06
C ASN A 200 -1.07 -19.34 16.82
N GLN A 201 0.15 -19.00 16.43
CA GLN A 201 1.38 -19.35 17.17
C GLN A 201 1.82 -18.19 18.08
N TYR A 202 2.61 -18.52 19.11
CA TYR A 202 3.22 -17.53 20.03
C TYR A 202 4.57 -17.03 19.51
N THR A 203 4.64 -16.77 18.21
CA THR A 203 5.80 -16.19 17.54
C THR A 203 5.34 -15.02 16.66
N HIS A 204 6.29 -14.33 16.03
CA HIS A 204 5.95 -13.24 15.13
C HIS A 204 5.14 -13.75 13.92
N GLN A 205 4.18 -12.95 13.47
CA GLN A 205 3.23 -13.29 12.41
C GLN A 205 3.27 -12.22 11.33
N TRP A 206 3.09 -12.61 10.06
CA TRP A 206 3.04 -11.69 8.93
C TRP A 206 2.17 -12.20 7.79
N CYS A 207 1.87 -11.33 6.83
CA CYS A 207 1.23 -11.68 5.58
C CYS A 207 2.28 -12.04 4.52
N ARG A 208 2.16 -13.22 3.91
CA ARG A 208 2.95 -13.66 2.76
C ARG A 208 2.09 -13.60 1.51
N VAL A 209 2.56 -12.91 0.47
CA VAL A 209 1.82 -12.62 -0.76
C VAL A 209 2.54 -13.20 -1.95
N ASP A 210 1.83 -13.96 -2.78
CA ASP A 210 2.32 -14.43 -4.07
C ASP A 210 2.30 -13.28 -5.09
N MET A 211 3.47 -12.92 -5.60
CA MET A 211 3.66 -11.88 -6.61
C MET A 211 3.68 -12.45 -8.04
N GLY A 212 3.52 -13.77 -8.17
CA GLY A 212 3.62 -14.48 -9.43
C GLY A 212 5.02 -14.97 -9.76
N GLY A 213 5.12 -15.95 -10.65
CA GLY A 213 6.40 -16.49 -11.10
C GLY A 213 7.25 -17.18 -10.02
N GLY A 214 6.64 -17.58 -8.90
CA GLY A 214 7.35 -18.16 -7.76
C GLY A 214 8.02 -17.14 -6.84
N VAL A 215 7.74 -15.86 -7.04
CA VAL A 215 8.21 -14.75 -6.18
C VAL A 215 7.18 -14.50 -5.09
N TYR A 216 7.62 -14.44 -3.84
CA TYR A 216 6.79 -14.10 -2.70
C TYR A 216 7.29 -12.84 -2.02
N TRP A 217 6.35 -12.05 -1.51
CA TRP A 217 6.66 -10.87 -0.69
C TRP A 217 6.09 -11.02 0.71
N ILE A 218 6.81 -10.48 1.66
CA ILE A 218 6.34 -10.24 3.03
C ILE A 218 5.70 -8.87 3.07
N CYS A 219 4.50 -8.77 3.66
CA CYS A 219 3.86 -7.51 4.00
C CYS A 219 3.61 -7.51 5.51
N ASP A 220 4.46 -6.79 6.25
CA ASP A 220 4.45 -6.76 7.71
C ASP A 220 4.73 -5.35 8.23
N ALA A 221 3.66 -4.64 8.56
CA ALA A 221 3.73 -3.31 9.14
C ALA A 221 4.38 -3.33 10.54
N TYR A 222 4.09 -4.34 11.34
CA TYR A 222 4.60 -4.42 12.71
C TYR A 222 6.07 -4.82 12.77
N GLY A 223 6.47 -5.76 11.93
CA GLY A 223 7.86 -6.22 11.82
C GLY A 223 8.76 -5.34 10.96
N LEU A 224 8.28 -4.18 10.48
CA LEU A 224 9.06 -3.22 9.71
C LEU A 224 9.65 -3.80 8.42
N TYR A 225 8.88 -4.64 7.73
CA TYR A 225 9.34 -5.18 6.47
C TYR A 225 8.19 -5.32 5.45
N CYS A 226 8.39 -4.72 4.30
CA CYS A 226 7.55 -4.94 3.12
C CYS A 226 8.47 -5.11 1.90
N GLY A 227 8.50 -6.31 1.33
CA GLY A 227 9.41 -6.60 0.22
C GLY A 227 9.59 -8.10 -0.06
N PRO A 228 10.51 -8.46 -0.97
CA PRO A 228 10.74 -9.84 -1.36
C PRO A 228 11.10 -10.77 -0.19
N GLU A 229 10.53 -11.96 -0.19
CA GLU A 229 10.94 -13.05 0.68
C GLU A 229 12.24 -13.66 0.13
N PHE A 230 13.33 -13.65 0.92
CA PHE A 230 14.63 -14.16 0.46
C PHE A 230 14.77 -15.68 0.60
N ALA A 231 14.01 -16.29 1.49
CA ALA A 231 13.90 -17.73 1.62
C ALA A 231 12.50 -18.08 2.13
N PRO A 232 11.92 -19.24 1.76
CA PRO A 232 10.56 -19.60 2.14
C PRO A 232 10.33 -19.51 3.64
N TYR A 233 9.30 -18.75 4.04
CA TYR A 233 8.87 -18.55 5.43
C TYR A 233 9.95 -17.94 6.37
N GLN A 234 10.92 -17.23 5.82
CA GLN A 234 11.92 -16.53 6.61
C GLN A 234 11.68 -15.01 6.58
N HIS A 235 11.54 -14.43 7.77
CA HIS A 235 11.39 -12.99 7.90
C HIS A 235 12.74 -12.35 8.22
N PRO A 236 13.19 -11.30 7.46
CA PRO A 236 14.53 -10.71 7.65
C PRO A 236 14.78 -10.18 9.06
N ASN A 237 13.76 -9.59 9.67
CA ASN A 237 13.85 -9.00 11.01
C ASN A 237 13.52 -9.99 12.14
N PHE A 238 12.99 -11.19 11.82
CA PHE A 238 12.61 -12.24 12.77
C PHE A 238 13.08 -13.62 12.27
N PRO A 239 14.39 -13.85 12.19
CA PRO A 239 14.93 -15.08 11.56
C PRO A 239 14.61 -16.37 12.32
N ASN A 240 14.13 -16.27 13.57
CA ASN A 240 13.75 -17.41 14.41
C ASN A 240 12.23 -17.45 14.70
N ALA A 241 11.42 -16.75 13.93
CA ALA A 241 9.96 -16.75 14.10
C ALA A 241 9.33 -18.00 13.51
#